data_7c39f54904a5ef6310cf07a01e896e8e
#
_entry.id   7c39f54904a5ef6310cf07a01e896e8e
#
_cell.length_a   1.000
_cell.length_b   1.000
_cell.length_c   1.000
_cell.angle_alpha   90.00
_cell.angle_beta   90.00
_cell.angle_gamma   90.00
#
_symmetry.space_group_name_H-M   'P 1'
#
loop_
_entity.id
_entity.type
_entity.pdbx_description
1 polymer ?
#
loop_
_entity_poly.entity_id
_entity_poly.type
_entity_poly.pdbx_seq_one_letter_code
_entity_poly.pdbx_strand_id
1 'polypeptide(L)'
;VDYGVFEGDKKMVRGLKVQGKPRIGAWLTFRGRSGKAMEWMSGTSFTSRDNAVENLNAENYMYGGLDFNSMMEYAAGIWCDRLHTIDVESKDAGKVNQFYGALYRASFLPHEMSDVNGDYPEFSTGTVKMGNATLSSKGYAVPAYSYLRKYGDFSMWDIYRAELPLYSLITPKMSGEM
;
A
#
# COMPACT_ATOMS: atom_id res chain seq x y z
N VAL A 1 0.77 13.40 24.98
CA VAL A 1 0.29 12.20 24.28
C VAL A 1 -0.02 11.16 25.34
N ASP A 2 -1.20 10.58 25.28
CA ASP A 2 -1.56 9.40 26.05
C ASP A 2 -1.86 8.25 25.07
N TYR A 3 -1.56 7.03 25.47
CA TYR A 3 -1.69 5.88 24.56
C TYR A 3 -1.95 4.59 25.33
N GLY A 4 -2.46 3.61 24.63
CA GLY A 4 -2.69 2.29 25.18
C GLY A 4 -3.14 1.30 24.12
N VAL A 5 -3.42 0.11 24.57
CA VAL A 5 -3.94 -0.98 23.74
C VAL A 5 -5.32 -1.39 24.21
N PHE A 6 -6.08 -2.05 23.35
CA PHE A 6 -7.35 -2.67 23.72
C PHE A 6 -7.44 -4.11 23.21
N GLU A 7 -8.23 -4.89 23.91
CA GLU A 7 -8.58 -6.25 23.56
C GLU A 7 -10.09 -6.44 23.69
N GLY A 8 -10.75 -6.72 22.59
CA GLY A 8 -12.22 -6.76 22.56
C GLY A 8 -12.80 -5.40 22.95
N ASP A 9 -13.67 -5.37 23.94
CA ASP A 9 -14.32 -4.16 24.45
C ASP A 9 -13.58 -3.58 25.69
N LYS A 10 -12.46 -4.20 26.10
CA LYS A 10 -11.67 -3.75 27.26
C LYS A 10 -10.57 -2.80 26.82
N LYS A 11 -10.68 -1.55 27.21
CA LYS A 11 -9.62 -0.56 27.07
C LYS A 11 -8.59 -0.79 28.17
N MET A 12 -7.36 -1.16 27.78
CA MET A 12 -6.26 -1.28 28.72
C MET A 12 -5.42 -0.02 28.69
N VAL A 13 -5.26 0.63 29.84
CA VAL A 13 -4.51 1.87 29.98
C VAL A 13 -3.03 1.53 30.10
N ARG A 14 -2.20 2.15 29.23
CA ARG A 14 -0.74 2.04 29.22
C ARG A 14 -0.13 0.63 29.04
N GLY A 15 -0.86 -0.27 28.39
CA GLY A 15 -0.27 -1.51 27.90
C GLY A 15 0.42 -1.29 26.56
N LEU A 16 1.64 -1.82 26.42
CA LEU A 16 2.44 -1.69 25.18
C LEU A 16 2.33 -2.93 24.29
N LYS A 17 1.67 -4.01 24.73
CA LYS A 17 1.65 -5.26 24.00
C LYS A 17 0.36 -6.04 24.22
N VAL A 18 -0.33 -6.33 23.14
CA VAL A 18 -1.41 -7.33 23.09
C VAL A 18 -1.07 -8.33 21.98
N GLN A 19 -1.19 -9.60 22.23
CA GLN A 19 -0.81 -10.66 21.30
C GLN A 19 -1.76 -11.85 21.36
N GLY A 20 -2.05 -12.42 20.19
CA GLY A 20 -2.74 -13.71 20.08
C GLY A 20 -4.23 -13.70 20.41
N LYS A 21 -4.88 -12.54 20.40
CA LYS A 21 -6.32 -12.38 20.67
C LYS A 21 -7.05 -11.75 19.49
N PRO A 22 -8.29 -12.13 19.23
CA PRO A 22 -9.11 -11.43 18.25
C PRO A 22 -9.50 -10.04 18.76
N ARG A 23 -9.69 -9.09 17.82
CA ARG A 23 -10.10 -7.71 18.11
C ARG A 23 -9.14 -6.97 19.06
N ILE A 24 -7.87 -6.96 18.68
CA ILE A 24 -6.84 -6.15 19.35
C ILE A 24 -6.57 -4.87 18.56
N GLY A 25 -6.17 -3.81 19.27
CA GLY A 25 -5.77 -2.56 18.64
C GLY A 25 -5.09 -1.63 19.62
N ALA A 26 -4.68 -0.49 19.12
CA ALA A 26 -4.08 0.58 19.91
C ALA A 26 -4.91 1.86 19.81
N TRP A 27 -4.76 2.72 20.78
CA TRP A 27 -5.35 4.05 20.78
C TRP A 27 -4.31 5.07 21.21
N LEU A 28 -4.44 6.26 20.62
CA LEU A 28 -3.58 7.40 20.88
C LEU A 28 -4.46 8.62 21.16
N THR A 29 -4.12 9.41 22.17
CA THR A 29 -4.79 10.67 22.47
C THR A 29 -3.77 11.80 22.41
N PHE A 30 -4.09 12.80 21.63
CA PHE A 30 -3.25 13.97 21.43
C PHE A 30 -3.92 15.21 22.03
N ARG A 31 -3.13 16.11 22.58
CA ARG A 31 -3.61 17.45 22.96
C ARG A 31 -3.49 18.36 21.72
N GLY A 32 -4.57 18.56 21.03
CA GLY A 32 -4.64 19.51 19.92
C GLY A 32 -4.50 20.96 20.39
N ARG A 33 -3.87 21.79 19.56
CA ARG A 33 -3.94 23.26 19.71
C ARG A 33 -4.90 23.78 18.67
N SER A 34 -5.82 24.66 19.09
CA SER A 34 -6.78 25.27 18.17
C SER A 34 -6.06 25.90 16.96
N GLY A 35 -6.54 25.62 15.76
CA GLY A 35 -6.01 26.15 14.51
C GLY A 35 -4.69 25.51 14.02
N LYS A 36 -4.22 24.42 14.64
CA LYS A 36 -3.06 23.66 14.14
C LYS A 36 -3.47 22.25 13.74
N ALA A 37 -3.16 21.89 12.50
CA ALA A 37 -3.25 20.51 12.03
C ALA A 37 -2.21 19.64 12.74
N MET A 38 -2.51 18.37 12.88
CA MET A 38 -1.60 17.35 13.35
C MET A 38 -1.48 16.29 12.26
N GLU A 39 -0.27 16.01 11.87
CA GLU A 39 0.05 14.96 10.91
C GLU A 39 0.50 13.71 11.64
N TRP A 40 0.13 12.57 11.13
CA TRP A 40 0.60 11.27 11.59
C TRP A 40 0.78 10.32 10.42
N MET A 41 1.67 9.35 10.56
CA MET A 41 1.90 8.33 9.55
C MET A 41 1.85 6.95 10.17
N SER A 42 1.44 5.97 9.37
CA SER A 42 1.41 4.57 9.75
C SER A 42 2.05 3.72 8.65
N GLY A 43 2.85 2.75 9.05
CA GLY A 43 3.32 1.68 8.19
C GLY A 43 2.56 0.40 8.46
N THR A 44 2.35 -0.39 7.41
CA THR A 44 1.69 -1.69 7.49
C THR A 44 2.57 -2.77 6.89
N SER A 45 2.42 -3.99 7.37
CA SER A 45 3.02 -5.19 6.79
C SER A 45 2.19 -6.40 7.19
N PHE A 46 2.11 -7.37 6.30
CA PHE A 46 1.49 -8.67 6.57
C PHE A 46 2.50 -9.69 7.13
N THR A 47 3.79 -9.34 7.19
CA THR A 47 4.86 -10.25 7.57
C THR A 47 5.39 -10.00 8.97
N SER A 48 5.75 -8.75 9.29
CA SER A 48 6.28 -8.42 10.61
C SER A 48 6.10 -6.94 10.96
N ARG A 49 6.22 -6.64 12.26
CA ARG A 49 6.25 -5.25 12.74
C ARG A 49 7.49 -4.50 12.22
N ASP A 50 8.61 -5.17 12.15
CA ASP A 50 9.87 -4.55 11.74
C ASP A 50 9.82 -4.19 10.25
N ASN A 51 9.22 -5.05 9.42
CA ASN A 51 8.92 -4.76 8.03
C ASN A 51 7.91 -3.61 7.87
N ALA A 52 6.94 -3.48 8.75
CA ALA A 52 6.02 -2.32 8.73
C ALA A 52 6.78 -1.00 8.97
N VAL A 53 7.78 -0.99 9.86
CA VAL A 53 8.64 0.18 10.08
C VAL A 53 9.55 0.43 8.88
N GLU A 54 10.08 -0.62 8.28
CA GLU A 54 10.92 -0.53 7.08
C GLU A 54 10.13 0.02 5.89
N ASN A 55 8.91 -0.48 5.66
CA ASN A 55 7.98 0.03 4.64
C ASN A 55 7.72 1.53 4.83
N LEU A 56 7.35 1.93 6.05
CA LEU A 56 7.09 3.32 6.38
C LEU A 56 8.29 4.22 6.07
N ASN A 57 9.50 3.80 6.47
CA ASN A 57 10.72 4.58 6.26
C ASN A 57 11.10 4.67 4.79
N ALA A 58 11.01 3.55 4.06
CA ALA A 58 11.34 3.50 2.65
C ALA A 58 10.37 4.35 1.80
N GLU A 59 9.07 4.23 2.05
CA GLU A 59 8.05 5.01 1.35
C GLU A 59 8.19 6.50 1.67
N ASN A 60 8.38 6.84 2.94
CA ASN A 60 8.61 8.22 3.34
C ASN A 60 9.84 8.85 2.66
N TYR A 61 10.94 8.09 2.53
CA TYR A 61 12.12 8.56 1.81
C TYR A 61 11.86 8.76 0.31
N MET A 62 11.13 7.83 -0.32
CA MET A 62 10.78 7.92 -1.75
C MET A 62 9.88 9.11 -2.04
N TYR A 63 9.01 9.48 -1.11
CA TYR A 63 8.01 10.55 -1.28
C TYR A 63 8.48 11.93 -0.83
N GLY A 64 9.77 12.11 -0.57
CA GLY A 64 10.37 13.42 -0.27
C GLY A 64 10.18 13.94 1.14
N GLY A 65 9.72 13.11 2.07
CA GLY A 65 9.62 13.43 3.48
C GLY A 65 8.23 13.30 4.10
N LEU A 66 8.12 13.71 5.36
CA LEU A 66 6.95 13.55 6.23
C LEU A 66 5.82 14.59 6.00
N ASP A 67 5.85 15.32 4.91
CA ASP A 67 4.90 16.37 4.61
C ASP A 67 3.69 15.81 3.84
N PHE A 68 2.50 16.02 4.36
CA PHE A 68 1.24 15.58 3.76
C PHE A 68 1.07 16.08 2.31
N ASN A 69 1.44 17.33 2.04
CA ASN A 69 1.27 17.91 0.70
C ASN A 69 2.20 17.24 -0.31
N SER A 70 3.44 16.99 0.07
CA SER A 70 4.41 16.28 -0.78
C SER A 70 3.96 14.85 -1.08
N MET A 71 3.42 14.14 -0.10
CA MET A 71 2.85 12.80 -0.32
C MET A 71 1.62 12.83 -1.22
N MET A 72 0.76 13.83 -1.06
CA MET A 72 -0.43 14.01 -1.90
C MET A 72 -0.05 14.28 -3.36
N GLU A 73 0.92 15.17 -3.60
CA GLU A 73 1.41 15.49 -4.95
C GLU A 73 2.06 14.26 -5.60
N TYR A 74 2.87 13.52 -4.85
CA TYR A 74 3.49 12.31 -5.35
C TYR A 74 2.45 11.23 -5.70
N ALA A 75 1.48 10.98 -4.83
CA ALA A 75 0.40 10.02 -5.10
C ALA A 75 -0.43 10.43 -6.32
N ALA A 76 -0.72 11.73 -6.45
CA ALA A 76 -1.40 12.27 -7.64
C ALA A 76 -0.58 12.04 -8.92
N GLY A 77 0.74 12.20 -8.86
CA GLY A 77 1.66 11.89 -9.96
C GLY A 77 1.60 10.43 -10.39
N ILE A 78 1.71 9.49 -9.44
CA ILE A 78 1.60 8.05 -9.71
C ILE A 78 0.26 7.72 -10.39
N TRP A 79 -0.84 8.25 -9.88
CA TRP A 79 -2.15 8.02 -10.48
C TRP A 79 -2.27 8.64 -11.87
N CYS A 80 -1.70 9.83 -12.07
CA CYS A 80 -1.64 10.47 -13.37
C CYS A 80 -0.91 9.59 -14.39
N ASP A 81 0.29 9.10 -14.06
CA ASP A 81 1.09 8.22 -14.92
C ASP A 81 0.34 6.91 -15.20
N ARG A 82 -0.32 6.36 -14.19
CA ARG A 82 -1.12 5.14 -14.36
C ARG A 82 -2.30 5.32 -15.29
N LEU A 83 -3.03 6.41 -15.18
CA LEU A 83 -4.21 6.69 -16.00
C LEU A 83 -3.83 7.08 -17.44
N HIS A 84 -2.68 7.75 -17.64
CA HIS A 84 -2.16 8.09 -18.96
C HIS A 84 -1.45 6.94 -19.69
N THR A 85 -1.55 5.70 -19.18
CA THR A 85 -1.20 4.51 -19.98
C THR A 85 -2.09 4.38 -21.23
N ILE A 86 -3.28 4.98 -21.19
CA ILE A 86 -4.20 5.09 -22.33
C ILE A 86 -4.67 6.54 -22.41
N ASP A 87 -4.33 7.23 -23.47
CA ASP A 87 -4.87 8.55 -23.75
C ASP A 87 -6.15 8.47 -24.58
N VAL A 88 -7.19 9.13 -24.11
CA VAL A 88 -8.51 9.14 -24.76
C VAL A 88 -8.93 10.56 -25.07
N GLU A 89 -9.24 10.82 -26.31
CA GLU A 89 -9.81 12.07 -26.79
C GLU A 89 -11.26 11.91 -27.21
N SER A 90 -12.15 12.79 -26.76
CA SER A 90 -13.53 12.86 -27.19
C SER A 90 -14.08 14.28 -27.06
N LYS A 91 -15.02 14.65 -27.92
CA LYS A 91 -15.79 15.89 -27.79
C LYS A 91 -16.78 15.84 -26.61
N ASP A 92 -17.08 14.64 -26.11
CA ASP A 92 -17.95 14.41 -24.96
C ASP A 92 -17.09 14.22 -23.72
N ALA A 93 -16.94 15.26 -22.93
CA ALA A 93 -16.18 15.22 -21.67
C ALA A 93 -16.77 14.21 -20.66
N GLY A 94 -18.08 13.95 -20.70
CA GLY A 94 -18.72 12.96 -19.83
C GLY A 94 -18.20 11.53 -20.11
N LYS A 95 -17.98 11.20 -21.39
CA LYS A 95 -17.41 9.91 -21.78
C LYS A 95 -15.95 9.79 -21.40
N VAL A 96 -15.17 10.85 -21.53
CA VAL A 96 -13.78 10.89 -21.07
C VAL A 96 -13.71 10.62 -19.56
N ASN A 97 -14.51 11.33 -18.77
CA ASN A 97 -14.57 11.12 -17.32
C ASN A 97 -15.03 9.72 -16.95
N GLN A 98 -15.99 9.15 -17.69
CA GLN A 98 -16.46 7.77 -17.48
C GLN A 98 -15.34 6.76 -17.73
N PHE A 99 -14.57 6.95 -18.81
CA PHE A 99 -13.45 6.09 -19.16
C PHE A 99 -12.36 6.11 -18.08
N TYR A 100 -11.85 7.28 -17.72
CA TYR A 100 -10.81 7.37 -16.70
C TYR A 100 -11.31 6.93 -15.31
N GLY A 101 -12.56 7.20 -14.98
CA GLY A 101 -13.17 6.67 -13.76
C GLY A 101 -13.29 5.14 -13.75
N ALA A 102 -13.50 4.50 -14.90
CA ALA A 102 -13.49 3.05 -15.02
C ALA A 102 -12.08 2.47 -14.92
N LEU A 103 -11.10 3.09 -15.61
CA LEU A 103 -9.69 2.68 -15.54
C LEU A 103 -9.12 2.83 -14.12
N TYR A 104 -9.47 3.92 -13.43
CA TYR A 104 -9.12 4.11 -12.02
C TYR A 104 -9.64 2.98 -11.15
N ARG A 105 -10.93 2.63 -11.25
CA ARG A 105 -11.52 1.53 -10.46
C ARG A 105 -10.94 0.16 -10.82
N ALA A 106 -10.67 -0.11 -12.09
CA ALA A 106 -9.99 -1.33 -12.51
C ALA A 106 -8.57 -1.44 -11.95
N SER A 107 -7.94 -0.33 -11.57
CA SER A 107 -6.58 -0.32 -11.03
C SER A 107 -6.49 -0.53 -9.52
N PHE A 108 -7.60 -0.84 -8.83
CA PHE A 108 -7.58 -1.12 -7.39
C PHE A 108 -7.17 -2.56 -7.02
N LEU A 109 -7.32 -3.50 -7.91
CA LEU A 109 -6.98 -4.90 -7.71
C LEU A 109 -6.08 -5.38 -8.87
N PRO A 110 -5.22 -6.39 -8.62
CA PRO A 110 -4.85 -6.97 -7.33
C PRO A 110 -3.93 -6.06 -6.53
N HIS A 111 -3.87 -6.27 -5.20
CA HIS A 111 -2.94 -5.54 -4.34
C HIS A 111 -1.57 -6.21 -4.32
N GLU A 112 -0.52 -5.40 -4.25
CA GLU A 112 0.82 -5.88 -3.90
C GLU A 112 0.86 -6.25 -2.42
N MET A 113 1.30 -7.46 -2.12
CA MET A 113 1.38 -8.03 -0.77
C MET A 113 2.81 -8.12 -0.25
N SER A 114 3.79 -7.75 -1.08
CA SER A 114 5.20 -7.76 -0.70
C SER A 114 5.57 -6.54 0.09
N ASP A 115 6.39 -6.72 1.12
CA ASP A 115 7.09 -5.63 1.78
C ASP A 115 8.20 -5.06 0.89
N VAL A 116 8.73 -3.89 1.22
CA VAL A 116 9.78 -3.21 0.42
C VAL A 116 11.07 -4.02 0.31
N ASN A 117 11.32 -4.94 1.24
CA ASN A 117 12.44 -5.87 1.19
C ASN A 117 12.14 -7.15 0.38
N GLY A 118 10.92 -7.29 -0.12
CA GLY A 118 10.45 -8.42 -0.92
C GLY A 118 9.85 -9.56 -0.11
N ASP A 119 9.79 -9.46 1.21
CA ASP A 119 9.10 -10.46 2.05
C ASP A 119 7.60 -10.43 1.76
N TYR A 120 6.95 -11.57 1.80
CA TYR A 120 5.51 -11.67 1.60
C TYR A 120 4.87 -12.82 2.40
N PRO A 121 3.59 -12.70 2.74
CA PRO A 121 2.88 -13.79 3.41
C PRO A 121 2.53 -14.91 2.43
N GLU A 122 2.83 -16.14 2.81
CA GLU A 122 2.35 -17.33 2.10
C GLU A 122 1.05 -17.79 2.76
N PHE A 123 -0.08 -17.35 2.23
CA PHE A 123 -1.38 -17.59 2.85
C PHE A 123 -1.78 -19.07 2.94
N SER A 124 -1.28 -19.91 2.02
CA SER A 124 -1.55 -21.35 2.02
C SER A 124 -0.91 -22.09 3.18
N THR A 125 0.24 -21.63 3.64
CA THR A 125 1.03 -22.25 4.71
C THR A 125 1.05 -21.44 6.00
N GLY A 126 0.62 -20.18 5.96
CA GLY A 126 0.72 -19.25 7.07
C GLY A 126 2.16 -18.85 7.44
N THR A 127 3.11 -19.08 6.54
CA THR A 127 4.51 -18.74 6.73
C THR A 127 4.87 -17.45 5.99
N VAL A 128 5.98 -16.83 6.37
CA VAL A 128 6.57 -15.70 5.64
C VAL A 128 7.62 -16.25 4.67
N LYS A 129 7.55 -15.82 3.42
CA LYS A 129 8.60 -16.04 2.42
C LYS A 129 9.54 -14.84 2.42
N MET A 130 10.82 -15.14 2.50
CA MET A 130 11.86 -14.12 2.48
C MET A 130 12.11 -13.66 1.05
N GLY A 131 12.10 -12.33 0.88
CA GLY A 131 12.48 -11.70 -0.36
C GLY A 131 14.00 -11.63 -0.54
N ASN A 132 14.42 -11.33 -1.76
CA ASN A 132 15.84 -11.13 -2.09
C ASN A 132 16.12 -9.66 -2.42
N ALA A 133 15.38 -8.72 -1.84
CA ALA A 133 15.60 -7.31 -2.06
C ALA A 133 16.96 -6.87 -1.49
N THR A 134 17.72 -6.15 -2.29
CA THR A 134 19.01 -5.59 -1.85
C THR A 134 18.77 -4.23 -1.20
N LEU A 135 19.27 -4.06 0.02
CA LEU A 135 19.27 -2.76 0.66
C LEU A 135 20.17 -1.78 -0.09
N SER A 136 19.75 -0.55 -0.26
CA SER A 136 20.59 0.50 -0.81
C SER A 136 21.78 0.76 0.11
N SER A 137 22.84 1.40 -0.42
CA SER A 137 24.00 1.84 0.35
C SER A 137 23.64 2.81 1.51
N LYS A 138 22.41 3.34 1.52
CA LYS A 138 21.86 4.19 2.57
C LYS A 138 21.02 3.42 3.60
N GLY A 139 20.96 2.07 3.51
CA GLY A 139 20.21 1.22 4.43
C GLY A 139 18.70 1.18 4.16
N TYR A 140 18.23 1.75 3.05
CA TYR A 140 16.83 1.63 2.64
C TYR A 140 16.70 0.49 1.63
N ALA A 141 15.61 -0.27 1.74
CA ALA A 141 15.25 -1.19 0.67
C ALA A 141 14.99 -0.35 -0.60
N VAL A 142 15.82 -0.52 -1.59
CA VAL A 142 15.46 -0.07 -2.93
C VAL A 142 14.46 -1.09 -3.41
N PRO A 143 13.31 -0.70 -3.96
CA PRO A 143 12.49 -1.64 -4.70
C PRO A 143 13.40 -2.22 -5.78
N ALA A 144 14.05 -3.31 -5.43
CA ALA A 144 14.86 -4.01 -6.40
C ALA A 144 13.85 -4.59 -7.38
N TYR A 145 13.81 -4.07 -8.57
CA TYR A 145 13.11 -4.67 -9.72
C TYR A 145 13.61 -6.08 -10.03
N SER A 146 14.36 -6.67 -9.13
CA SER A 146 14.99 -7.97 -9.22
C SER A 146 14.25 -9.08 -8.50
N TYR A 147 13.22 -8.78 -7.69
CA TYR A 147 12.36 -9.80 -7.10
C TYR A 147 10.96 -9.74 -7.73
N LEU A 148 10.34 -10.90 -7.82
CA LEU A 148 8.94 -10.99 -8.22
C LEU A 148 8.07 -10.46 -7.09
N ARG A 149 7.25 -9.46 -7.39
CA ARG A 149 6.25 -8.96 -6.45
C ARG A 149 5.17 -10.00 -6.23
N LYS A 150 4.75 -10.17 -5.00
CA LYS A 150 3.61 -11.02 -4.70
C LYS A 150 2.34 -10.19 -4.73
N TYR A 151 1.44 -10.55 -5.63
CA TYR A 151 0.10 -9.97 -5.68
C TYR A 151 -0.91 -10.89 -5.01
N GLY A 152 -1.96 -10.31 -4.43
CA GLY A 152 -3.06 -11.00 -3.78
C GLY A 152 -4.41 -10.39 -4.14
N ASP A 153 -5.46 -10.87 -3.48
CA ASP A 153 -6.84 -10.43 -3.67
C ASP A 153 -7.40 -10.66 -5.08
N PHE A 154 -6.94 -11.72 -5.74
CA PHE A 154 -7.47 -12.10 -7.04
C PHE A 154 -8.88 -12.65 -6.91
N SER A 155 -9.86 -11.93 -7.45
CA SER A 155 -11.20 -12.45 -7.68
C SER A 155 -11.28 -13.01 -9.11
N MET A 156 -10.65 -14.16 -9.32
CA MET A 156 -10.37 -14.71 -10.65
C MET A 156 -11.62 -14.83 -11.53
N TRP A 157 -12.75 -15.22 -10.96
CA TRP A 157 -13.99 -15.39 -11.72
C TRP A 157 -14.61 -14.06 -12.19
N ASP A 158 -14.23 -12.94 -11.57
CA ASP A 158 -14.63 -11.60 -11.98
C ASP A 158 -13.69 -11.00 -13.02
N ILE A 159 -12.36 -11.12 -12.79
CA ILE A 159 -11.35 -10.34 -13.50
C ILE A 159 -10.79 -11.01 -14.74
N TYR A 160 -10.95 -12.34 -14.89
CA TYR A 160 -10.29 -13.12 -15.97
C TYR A 160 -10.75 -12.72 -17.38
N ARG A 161 -11.96 -12.21 -17.53
CA ARG A 161 -12.54 -11.92 -18.85
C ARG A 161 -12.06 -10.61 -19.46
N ALA A 162 -11.83 -9.59 -18.64
CA ALA A 162 -11.55 -8.25 -19.12
C ALA A 162 -10.33 -7.62 -18.46
N GLU A 163 -10.24 -7.64 -17.13
CA GLU A 163 -9.21 -6.92 -16.38
C GLU A 163 -7.81 -7.52 -16.57
N LEU A 164 -7.65 -8.83 -16.44
CA LEU A 164 -6.35 -9.48 -16.69
C LEU A 164 -5.89 -9.33 -18.15
N PRO A 165 -6.75 -9.51 -19.18
CA PRO A 165 -6.40 -9.17 -20.56
C PRO A 165 -6.03 -7.70 -20.76
N LEU A 166 -6.75 -6.76 -20.11
CA LEU A 166 -6.41 -5.35 -20.15
C LEU A 166 -4.99 -5.11 -19.58
N TYR A 167 -4.68 -5.66 -18.40
CA TYR A 167 -3.35 -5.53 -17.80
C TYR A 167 -2.25 -6.11 -18.66
N SER A 168 -2.50 -7.22 -19.34
CA SER A 168 -1.54 -7.80 -20.27
C SER A 168 -1.19 -6.86 -21.42
N LEU A 169 -2.11 -5.98 -21.81
CA LEU A 169 -1.91 -4.99 -22.86
C LEU A 169 -1.24 -3.71 -22.35
N ILE A 170 -1.72 -3.16 -21.23
CA ILE A 170 -1.30 -1.83 -20.76
C ILE A 170 -0.17 -1.87 -19.74
N THR A 171 0.00 -2.97 -19.03
CA THR A 171 1.05 -3.18 -18.02
C THR A 171 1.64 -4.59 -18.08
N PRO A 172 2.25 -4.99 -19.21
CA PRO A 172 2.70 -6.36 -19.42
C PRO A 172 3.71 -6.84 -18.38
N LYS A 173 4.55 -5.94 -17.85
CA LYS A 173 5.50 -6.29 -16.80
C LYS A 173 4.79 -6.72 -15.52
N MET A 174 3.86 -5.91 -15.02
CA MET A 174 3.06 -6.21 -13.83
C MET A 174 2.22 -7.48 -14.04
N SER A 175 1.64 -7.65 -15.23
CA SER A 175 0.86 -8.85 -15.58
C SER A 175 1.71 -10.12 -15.57
N GLY A 176 3.00 -10.01 -15.90
CA GLY A 176 3.94 -11.15 -15.84
C GLY A 176 4.40 -11.49 -14.42
N GLU A 177 4.21 -10.58 -13.46
CA GLU A 177 4.51 -10.80 -12.03
C GLU A 177 3.29 -11.37 -11.27
N MET A 178 2.07 -11.26 -11.82
CA MET A 178 0.80 -11.78 -11.28
C MET A 178 0.68 -13.29 -11.47
#